data_f25af2b8bfb7b0e2418a49c93cc42735
#
_entry.id   f25af2b8bfb7b0e2418a49c93cc42735
#
_cell.length_a   1.000
_cell.length_b   1.000
_cell.length_c   1.000
_cell.angle_alpha   90.00
_cell.angle_beta   90.00
_cell.angle_gamma   90.00
#
_symmetry.space_group_name_H-M   'P 1'
#
loop_
_entity.id
_entity.type
_entity.pdbx_description
1 polymer ?
#
loop_
_entity_poly.entity_id
_entity_poly.type
_entity_poly.pdbx_seq_one_letter_code
_entity_poly.pdbx_strand_id
1 'polypeptide(L)'
;MPEHEMNSFSALFLFCVQICLAFNFDFLYLFYSQTKLITMIVVISPAKTLYNKCPVNFAQYSKIDFLPEAVKIVSVLKKKKPAQLAELMDISPKLAELNFQRFQTWTPEFTDENSWQSVLMFNGDVYQGLKAETFTEAEFIIAQEKLRILSGLYGLLKPLDRIQPYR
;
A
#
# COMPACT_ATOMS: atom_id res chain seq x y z
N MET A 1 -8.81 49.73 -20.07
CA MET A 1 -8.33 49.86 -18.68
C MET A 1 -9.47 49.55 -17.76
N PRO A 2 -9.37 48.50 -16.93
CA PRO A 2 -9.89 48.63 -15.58
C PRO A 2 -8.86 48.12 -14.55
N GLU A 3 -8.46 49.02 -13.69
CA GLU A 3 -7.66 48.84 -12.46
C GLU A 3 -8.61 48.54 -11.28
N HIS A 4 -9.28 47.39 -11.20
CA HIS A 4 -10.16 47.19 -10.02
C HIS A 4 -10.27 45.77 -9.47
N GLU A 5 -9.44 44.81 -9.88
CA GLU A 5 -9.49 43.47 -9.29
C GLU A 5 -8.26 43.03 -8.49
N MET A 6 -7.24 43.87 -8.36
CA MET A 6 -6.00 43.48 -7.66
C MET A 6 -6.01 43.77 -6.14
N ASN A 7 -7.02 44.45 -5.61
CA ASN A 7 -7.01 44.92 -4.21
C ASN A 7 -7.70 43.99 -3.19
N SER A 8 -8.52 43.07 -3.61
CA SER A 8 -9.24 42.19 -2.67
C SER A 8 -8.39 41.06 -2.11
N PHE A 9 -7.55 40.46 -2.95
CA PHE A 9 -6.67 39.36 -2.53
C PHE A 9 -5.50 39.80 -1.64
N SER A 10 -4.94 40.99 -1.95
CA SER A 10 -3.85 41.59 -1.16
C SER A 10 -4.34 42.05 0.23
N ALA A 11 -5.54 42.59 0.32
CA ALA A 11 -6.12 43.03 1.59
C ALA A 11 -6.49 41.83 2.49
N LEU A 12 -7.00 40.75 1.94
CA LEU A 12 -7.31 39.50 2.70
C LEU A 12 -6.03 38.84 3.18
N PHE A 13 -4.99 38.82 2.35
CA PHE A 13 -3.69 38.26 2.70
C PHE A 13 -2.99 39.04 3.82
N LEU A 14 -3.00 40.36 3.72
CA LEU A 14 -2.44 41.25 4.78
C LEU A 14 -3.23 41.13 6.10
N PHE A 15 -4.55 41.01 6.03
CA PHE A 15 -5.41 40.83 7.21
C PHE A 15 -5.17 39.48 7.89
N CYS A 16 -5.01 38.38 7.13
CA CYS A 16 -4.66 37.06 7.67
C CYS A 16 -3.26 37.06 8.30
N VAL A 17 -2.27 37.66 7.67
CA VAL A 17 -0.92 37.79 8.22
C VAL A 17 -0.94 38.55 9.55
N GLN A 18 -1.72 39.63 9.63
CA GLN A 18 -1.81 40.44 10.84
C GLN A 18 -2.49 39.74 12.02
N ILE A 19 -3.50 38.92 11.73
CA ILE A 19 -4.16 38.04 12.74
C ILE A 19 -3.20 36.94 13.22
N CYS A 20 -2.44 36.34 12.33
CA CYS A 20 -1.48 35.28 12.69
C CYS A 20 -0.32 35.80 13.55
N LEU A 21 0.17 37.02 13.25
CA LEU A 21 1.18 37.65 14.05
C LEU A 21 0.68 38.09 15.45
N ALA A 22 -0.62 38.43 15.57
CA ALA A 22 -1.22 38.82 16.83
C ALA A 22 -1.49 37.60 17.78
N PHE A 23 -1.67 36.42 17.23
CA PHE A 23 -2.04 35.24 18.00
C PHE A 23 -0.98 34.10 18.02
N ASN A 24 0.23 34.36 17.52
CA ASN A 24 1.31 33.35 17.48
C ASN A 24 0.91 32.01 16.81
N PHE A 25 -0.03 32.07 15.85
CA PHE A 25 -0.42 30.90 15.08
C PHE A 25 0.53 30.70 13.90
N ASP A 26 1.04 29.49 13.73
CA ASP A 26 1.86 29.12 12.57
C ASP A 26 1.04 29.26 11.26
N PHE A 27 1.25 30.36 10.55
CA PHE A 27 0.59 30.68 9.28
C PHE A 27 0.80 29.58 8.22
N LEU A 28 1.93 28.91 8.25
CA LEU A 28 2.23 27.75 7.41
C LEU A 28 1.26 26.58 7.65
N TYR A 29 0.81 26.36 8.87
CA TYR A 29 -0.12 25.27 9.20
C TYR A 29 -1.53 25.52 8.66
N LEU A 30 -2.02 26.74 8.72
CA LEU A 30 -3.33 27.13 8.16
C LEU A 30 -3.34 27.12 6.62
N PHE A 31 -2.24 27.52 5.98
CA PHE A 31 -2.12 27.46 4.51
C PHE A 31 -1.97 26.04 4.01
N TYR A 32 -1.31 25.16 4.75
CA TYR A 32 -1.16 23.75 4.43
C TYR A 32 -2.49 22.96 4.52
N SER A 33 -3.40 23.38 5.39
CA SER A 33 -4.69 22.69 5.54
C SER A 33 -5.73 23.04 4.46
N GLN A 34 -5.53 24.13 3.71
CA GLN A 34 -6.48 24.63 2.69
C GLN A 34 -6.06 24.28 1.25
N THR A 35 -4.81 23.95 1.00
CA THR A 35 -4.41 23.41 -0.30
C THR A 35 -4.81 21.95 -0.35
N LYS A 36 -5.89 21.65 -1.06
CA LYS A 36 -6.23 20.29 -1.52
C LYS A 36 -5.11 19.90 -2.49
N LEU A 37 -3.97 19.48 -1.94
CA LEU A 37 -2.88 18.89 -2.72
C LEU A 37 -3.49 17.77 -3.53
N ILE A 38 -3.44 17.88 -4.85
CA ILE A 38 -3.80 16.78 -5.75
C ILE A 38 -2.86 15.64 -5.36
N THR A 39 -3.37 14.73 -4.57
CA THR A 39 -2.59 13.58 -4.12
C THR A 39 -2.54 12.58 -5.26
N MET A 40 -1.45 12.59 -6.01
CA MET A 40 -1.20 11.56 -7.02
C MET A 40 -1.01 10.23 -6.30
N ILE A 41 -1.78 9.22 -6.72
CA ILE A 41 -1.63 7.82 -6.29
C ILE A 41 -1.02 7.05 -7.45
N VAL A 42 0.05 6.33 -7.18
CA VAL A 42 0.69 5.39 -8.10
C VAL A 42 0.14 3.99 -7.80
N VAL A 43 -0.34 3.30 -8.82
CA VAL A 43 -0.85 1.93 -8.68
C VAL A 43 0.04 1.01 -9.51
N ILE A 44 0.54 -0.05 -8.88
CA ILE A 44 1.37 -1.07 -9.53
C ILE A 44 0.71 -2.44 -9.46
N SER A 45 1.02 -3.29 -10.44
CA SER A 45 0.58 -4.67 -10.48
C SER A 45 1.34 -5.54 -9.47
N PRO A 46 0.74 -6.62 -8.96
CA PRO A 46 1.45 -7.59 -8.14
C PRO A 46 2.46 -8.36 -9.00
N ALA A 47 3.45 -8.95 -8.38
CA ALA A 47 4.32 -9.91 -9.07
C ALA A 47 3.78 -11.34 -8.93
N LYS A 48 4.01 -12.16 -9.96
CA LYS A 48 3.69 -13.60 -9.91
C LYS A 48 4.60 -14.36 -8.94
N THR A 49 5.79 -13.85 -8.67
CA THR A 49 6.79 -14.42 -7.77
C THR A 49 6.79 -13.65 -6.47
N LEU A 50 6.91 -14.36 -5.38
CA LEU A 50 7.05 -13.82 -4.03
C LEU A 50 8.32 -14.39 -3.40
N TYR A 51 8.97 -13.61 -2.55
CA TYR A 51 9.97 -14.15 -1.65
C TYR A 51 9.32 -15.09 -0.64
N ASN A 52 10.01 -16.18 -0.29
CA ASN A 52 9.53 -17.10 0.75
C ASN A 52 9.77 -16.54 2.15
N LYS A 53 10.67 -15.58 2.27
CA LYS A 53 10.99 -14.86 3.50
C LYS A 53 11.41 -13.45 3.12
N CYS A 54 11.01 -12.46 3.90
CA CYS A 54 11.37 -11.07 3.65
C CYS A 54 12.89 -10.88 3.69
N PRO A 55 13.48 -10.20 2.70
CA PRO A 55 14.93 -9.96 2.66
C PRO A 55 15.39 -8.96 3.73
N VAL A 56 14.50 -8.11 4.22
CA VAL A 56 14.80 -7.07 5.23
C VAL A 56 13.79 -7.13 6.35
N ASN A 57 14.23 -6.96 7.58
CA ASN A 57 13.35 -6.84 8.73
C ASN A 57 13.03 -5.36 8.97
N PHE A 58 11.82 -4.95 8.59
CA PHE A 58 11.31 -3.60 8.82
C PHE A 58 10.20 -3.67 9.87
N ALA A 59 10.33 -2.90 10.96
CA ALA A 59 9.47 -3.04 12.13
C ALA A 59 8.05 -2.51 11.91
N GLN A 60 7.89 -1.48 11.04
CA GLN A 60 6.57 -0.88 10.81
C GLN A 60 5.75 -1.71 9.84
N TYR A 61 4.46 -1.84 10.14
CA TYR A 61 3.49 -2.53 9.28
C TYR A 61 2.10 -1.93 9.42
N SER A 62 1.27 -2.19 8.44
CA SER A 62 -0.16 -1.87 8.45
C SER A 62 -1.01 -3.12 8.20
N LYS A 63 -2.32 -2.97 8.48
CA LYS A 63 -3.30 -4.03 8.27
C LYS A 63 -3.96 -3.88 6.91
N ILE A 64 -4.32 -5.02 6.31
CA ILE A 64 -5.02 -5.09 5.04
C ILE A 64 -6.45 -4.56 5.20
N ASP A 65 -6.87 -3.64 4.32
CA ASP A 65 -8.21 -3.07 4.36
C ASP A 65 -9.30 -4.10 3.97
N PHE A 66 -8.99 -5.06 3.06
CA PHE A 66 -9.93 -6.06 2.52
C PHE A 66 -9.70 -7.46 3.11
N LEU A 67 -9.28 -7.56 4.36
CA LEU A 67 -9.06 -8.85 5.02
C LEU A 67 -10.32 -9.75 5.06
N PRO A 68 -11.52 -9.24 5.36
CA PRO A 68 -12.74 -10.07 5.37
C PRO A 68 -13.02 -10.74 4.01
N GLU A 69 -12.74 -10.04 2.91
CA GLU A 69 -12.89 -10.55 1.55
C GLU A 69 -11.84 -11.63 1.24
N ALA A 70 -10.59 -11.40 1.65
CA ALA A 70 -9.52 -12.38 1.53
C ALA A 70 -9.85 -13.68 2.29
N VAL A 71 -10.39 -13.59 3.50
CA VAL A 71 -10.87 -14.75 4.29
C VAL A 71 -11.91 -15.56 3.50
N LYS A 72 -12.89 -14.91 2.89
CA LYS A 72 -13.92 -15.59 2.08
C LYS A 72 -13.30 -16.31 0.89
N ILE A 73 -12.40 -15.64 0.16
CA ILE A 73 -11.70 -16.23 -1.00
C ILE A 73 -10.88 -17.44 -0.56
N VAL A 74 -10.06 -17.32 0.48
CA VAL A 74 -9.23 -18.42 0.98
C VAL A 74 -10.09 -19.58 1.48
N SER A 75 -11.23 -19.31 2.12
CA SER A 75 -12.14 -20.38 2.57
C SER A 75 -12.67 -21.24 1.42
N VAL A 76 -12.84 -20.66 0.23
CA VAL A 76 -13.21 -21.39 -1.00
C VAL A 76 -12.01 -22.14 -1.55
N LEU A 77 -10.83 -21.50 -1.61
CA LEU A 77 -9.61 -22.10 -2.15
C LEU A 77 -9.12 -23.29 -1.31
N LYS A 78 -9.26 -23.24 0.01
CA LYS A 78 -8.95 -24.36 0.92
C LYS A 78 -9.71 -25.64 0.61
N LYS A 79 -10.90 -25.54 0.03
CA LYS A 79 -11.74 -26.71 -0.35
C LYS A 79 -11.33 -27.33 -1.69
N LYS A 80 -10.47 -26.68 -2.45
CA LYS A 80 -10.02 -27.15 -3.76
C LYS A 80 -8.85 -28.11 -3.62
N LYS A 81 -8.84 -29.17 -4.45
CA LYS A 81 -7.68 -30.05 -4.60
C LYS A 81 -6.61 -29.42 -5.49
N PRO A 82 -5.34 -29.85 -5.41
CA PRO A 82 -4.27 -29.29 -6.26
C PRO A 82 -4.59 -29.28 -7.76
N ALA A 83 -5.19 -30.37 -8.29
CA ALA A 83 -5.58 -30.44 -9.70
C ALA A 83 -6.62 -29.37 -10.08
N GLN A 84 -7.58 -29.08 -9.20
CA GLN A 84 -8.57 -28.02 -9.42
C GLN A 84 -7.97 -26.62 -9.32
N LEU A 85 -6.95 -26.43 -8.49
CA LEU A 85 -6.19 -25.17 -8.43
C LEU A 85 -5.33 -24.99 -9.70
N ALA A 86 -4.74 -26.07 -10.22
CA ALA A 86 -3.97 -26.03 -11.47
C ALA A 86 -4.85 -25.53 -12.63
N GLU A 87 -6.05 -26.10 -12.77
CA GLU A 87 -7.03 -25.70 -13.79
C GLU A 87 -7.55 -24.26 -13.58
N LEU A 88 -7.99 -23.94 -12.35
CA LEU A 88 -8.56 -22.62 -12.02
C LEU A 88 -7.59 -21.47 -12.25
N MET A 89 -6.31 -21.69 -11.93
CA MET A 89 -5.28 -20.63 -11.93
C MET A 89 -4.38 -20.69 -13.17
N ASP A 90 -4.60 -21.67 -14.06
CA ASP A 90 -3.75 -21.94 -15.24
C ASP A 90 -2.26 -22.00 -14.89
N ILE A 91 -1.93 -22.90 -13.94
CA ILE A 91 -0.57 -23.08 -13.43
C ILE A 91 -0.12 -24.55 -13.48
N SER A 92 1.20 -24.74 -13.45
CA SER A 92 1.78 -26.08 -13.43
C SER A 92 1.36 -26.85 -12.17
N PRO A 93 1.32 -28.20 -12.22
CA PRO A 93 0.99 -29.04 -11.06
C PRO A 93 1.87 -28.77 -9.84
N LYS A 94 3.16 -28.49 -10.06
CA LYS A 94 4.11 -28.14 -8.99
C LYS A 94 3.71 -26.83 -8.29
N LEU A 95 3.30 -25.81 -9.05
CA LEU A 95 2.85 -24.55 -8.49
C LEU A 95 1.48 -24.68 -7.81
N ALA A 96 0.61 -25.54 -8.34
CA ALA A 96 -0.68 -25.82 -7.73
C ALA A 96 -0.54 -26.50 -6.36
N GLU A 97 0.38 -27.46 -6.24
CA GLU A 97 0.70 -28.11 -4.96
C GLU A 97 1.25 -27.10 -3.95
N LEU A 98 2.19 -26.25 -4.35
CA LEU A 98 2.73 -25.21 -3.50
C LEU A 98 1.63 -24.25 -3.00
N ASN A 99 0.72 -23.84 -3.88
CA ASN A 99 -0.35 -22.90 -3.49
C ASN A 99 -1.43 -23.60 -2.67
N PHE A 100 -1.71 -24.88 -2.91
CA PHE A 100 -2.56 -25.68 -2.05
C PHE A 100 -2.02 -25.65 -0.61
N GLN A 101 -0.75 -25.95 -0.41
CA GLN A 101 -0.12 -25.92 0.91
C GLN A 101 -0.18 -24.53 1.55
N ARG A 102 0.09 -23.47 0.77
CA ARG A 102 0.00 -22.07 1.23
C ARG A 102 -1.42 -21.74 1.70
N PHE A 103 -2.45 -22.14 0.95
CA PHE A 103 -3.83 -21.90 1.36
C PHE A 103 -4.21 -22.71 2.60
N GLN A 104 -3.75 -23.97 2.74
CA GLN A 104 -4.03 -24.77 3.94
C GLN A 104 -3.46 -24.13 5.21
N THR A 105 -2.26 -23.57 5.14
CA THR A 105 -1.58 -22.92 6.27
C THR A 105 -1.99 -21.48 6.49
N TRP A 106 -2.66 -20.83 5.53
CA TRP A 106 -3.08 -19.45 5.62
C TRP A 106 -4.06 -19.22 6.79
N THR A 107 -3.85 -18.16 7.55
CA THR A 107 -4.70 -17.76 8.67
C THR A 107 -5.00 -16.26 8.62
N PRO A 108 -6.13 -15.77 9.17
CA PRO A 108 -6.40 -14.33 9.26
C PRO A 108 -5.52 -13.64 10.31
N GLU A 109 -4.77 -14.38 11.09
CA GLU A 109 -3.82 -13.87 12.07
C GLU A 109 -2.45 -13.72 11.42
N PHE A 110 -2.02 -12.47 11.24
CA PHE A 110 -0.72 -12.13 10.67
C PHE A 110 0.30 -11.89 11.78
N THR A 111 1.36 -12.71 11.78
CA THR A 111 2.47 -12.67 12.73
C THR A 111 3.78 -12.39 12.02
N ASP A 112 4.85 -12.12 12.79
CA ASP A 112 6.19 -11.93 12.22
C ASP A 112 6.76 -13.19 11.58
N GLU A 113 6.18 -14.36 11.86
CA GLU A 113 6.63 -15.64 11.34
C GLU A 113 5.96 -16.00 10.01
N ASN A 114 4.73 -15.52 9.76
CA ASN A 114 3.92 -15.95 8.63
C ASN A 114 3.62 -14.85 7.61
N SER A 115 3.93 -13.58 7.91
CA SER A 115 3.54 -12.46 7.07
C SER A 115 4.58 -11.34 7.05
N TRP A 116 4.68 -10.65 5.93
CA TRP A 116 5.64 -9.56 5.73
C TRP A 116 5.01 -8.45 4.89
N GLN A 117 5.62 -7.27 4.90
CA GLN A 117 5.16 -6.11 4.14
C GLN A 117 5.08 -6.43 2.65
N SER A 118 3.96 -6.07 2.02
CA SER A 118 3.65 -6.44 0.64
C SER A 118 4.71 -5.97 -0.35
N VAL A 119 5.20 -4.74 -0.23
CA VAL A 119 6.23 -4.19 -1.12
C VAL A 119 7.56 -4.94 -1.06
N LEU A 120 7.87 -5.56 0.07
CA LEU A 120 9.08 -6.37 0.29
C LEU A 120 8.88 -7.85 -0.07
N MET A 121 7.63 -8.30 -0.19
CA MET A 121 7.29 -9.69 -0.52
C MET A 121 7.22 -9.96 -2.01
N PHE A 122 6.71 -9.01 -2.79
CA PHE A 122 6.64 -9.17 -4.23
C PHE A 122 8.03 -9.13 -4.87
N ASN A 123 8.28 -10.09 -5.77
CA ASN A 123 9.55 -10.21 -6.50
C ASN A 123 9.29 -10.28 -8.02
N GLY A 124 9.55 -9.21 -8.70
CA GLY A 124 9.41 -9.05 -10.15
C GLY A 124 10.08 -7.75 -10.60
N ASP A 125 10.18 -7.51 -11.90
CA ASP A 125 10.95 -6.40 -12.48
C ASP A 125 10.60 -5.04 -11.88
N VAL A 126 9.32 -4.76 -11.65
CA VAL A 126 8.86 -3.51 -11.03
C VAL A 126 9.42 -3.37 -9.62
N TYR A 127 9.40 -4.43 -8.83
CA TYR A 127 9.87 -4.42 -7.44
C TYR A 127 11.39 -4.41 -7.35
N GLN A 128 12.08 -5.09 -8.27
CA GLN A 128 13.53 -5.02 -8.40
C GLN A 128 13.99 -3.62 -8.83
N GLY A 129 13.21 -2.94 -9.67
CA GLY A 129 13.45 -1.53 -10.03
C GLY A 129 13.16 -0.56 -8.88
N LEU A 130 12.13 -0.84 -8.09
CA LEU A 130 11.73 -0.02 -6.93
C LEU A 130 12.75 -0.10 -5.80
N LYS A 131 13.38 -1.27 -5.59
CA LYS A 131 14.39 -1.52 -4.54
C LYS A 131 13.92 -1.11 -3.14
N ALA A 132 12.70 -1.49 -2.77
CA ALA A 132 12.10 -1.08 -1.51
C ALA A 132 12.90 -1.51 -0.27
N GLU A 133 13.75 -2.52 -0.41
CA GLU A 133 14.69 -2.96 0.64
C GLU A 133 15.75 -1.91 1.00
N THR A 134 15.94 -0.90 0.15
CA THR A 134 16.88 0.22 0.39
C THR A 134 16.20 1.48 0.91
N PHE A 135 14.87 1.47 1.06
CA PHE A 135 14.12 2.64 1.51
C PHE A 135 14.48 3.04 2.93
N THR A 136 14.64 4.33 3.12
CA THR A 136 14.66 4.96 4.44
C THR A 136 13.25 4.96 5.05
N GLU A 137 13.16 5.23 6.35
CA GLU A 137 11.86 5.35 7.03
C GLU A 137 10.97 6.44 6.40
N ALA A 138 11.54 7.58 6.01
CA ALA A 138 10.82 8.67 5.35
C ALA A 138 10.27 8.24 3.97
N GLU A 139 11.03 7.46 3.19
CA GLU A 139 10.59 6.93 1.90
C GLU A 139 9.48 5.91 2.06
N PHE A 140 9.51 5.07 3.11
CA PHE A 140 8.40 4.18 3.42
C PHE A 140 7.12 4.95 3.77
N ILE A 141 7.21 6.06 4.51
CA ILE A 141 6.05 6.91 4.82
C ILE A 141 5.45 7.49 3.54
N ILE A 142 6.29 8.03 2.65
CA ILE A 142 5.85 8.56 1.34
C ILE A 142 5.23 7.44 0.49
N ALA A 143 5.87 6.28 0.42
CA ALA A 143 5.35 5.15 -0.32
C ALA A 143 3.99 4.68 0.23
N GLN A 144 3.83 4.61 1.55
CA GLN A 144 2.58 4.23 2.21
C GLN A 144 1.42 5.16 1.85
N GLU A 145 1.70 6.45 1.65
CA GLU A 145 0.70 7.42 1.21
C GLU A 145 0.41 7.35 -0.29
N LYS A 146 1.44 7.21 -1.12
CA LYS A 146 1.36 7.43 -2.57
C LYS A 146 1.30 6.17 -3.42
N LEU A 147 1.72 5.02 -2.90
CA LEU A 147 1.79 3.77 -3.66
C LEU A 147 0.67 2.82 -3.26
N ARG A 148 0.10 2.14 -4.26
CA ARG A 148 -0.87 1.05 -4.08
C ARG A 148 -0.45 -0.13 -4.93
N ILE A 149 -0.68 -1.34 -4.41
CA ILE A 149 -0.39 -2.60 -5.09
C ILE A 149 -1.72 -3.33 -5.29
N LEU A 150 -2.05 -3.67 -6.54
CA LEU A 150 -3.22 -4.49 -6.82
C LEU A 150 -2.93 -5.95 -6.45
N SER A 151 -3.86 -6.61 -5.82
CA SER A 151 -3.76 -8.02 -5.45
C SER A 151 -5.06 -8.75 -5.70
N GLY A 152 -5.00 -9.88 -6.40
CA GLY A 152 -6.18 -10.71 -6.64
C GLY A 152 -6.78 -11.32 -5.37
N LEU A 153 -5.96 -11.54 -4.34
CA LEU A 153 -6.41 -12.11 -3.06
C LEU A 153 -6.75 -11.02 -2.02
N TYR A 154 -5.88 -10.03 -1.89
CA TYR A 154 -5.96 -9.04 -0.82
C TYR A 154 -6.55 -7.68 -1.25
N GLY A 155 -6.97 -7.54 -2.52
CA GLY A 155 -7.52 -6.31 -3.04
C GLY A 155 -6.47 -5.22 -3.24
N LEU A 156 -6.72 -4.03 -2.72
CA LEU A 156 -5.81 -2.88 -2.83
C LEU A 156 -4.92 -2.80 -1.60
N LEU A 157 -3.64 -3.11 -1.78
CA LEU A 157 -2.64 -3.08 -0.71
C LEU A 157 -1.88 -1.77 -0.67
N LYS A 158 -1.51 -1.35 0.52
CA LYS A 158 -0.48 -0.34 0.79
C LYS A 158 0.88 -1.04 0.97
N PRO A 159 2.01 -0.37 0.74
CA PRO A 159 3.35 -0.97 0.84
C PRO A 159 3.65 -1.73 2.13
N LEU A 160 3.21 -1.20 3.27
CA LEU A 160 3.45 -1.78 4.59
C LEU A 160 2.36 -2.76 5.04
N ASP A 161 1.33 -3.02 4.23
CA ASP A 161 0.34 -4.05 4.54
C ASP A 161 1.00 -5.42 4.58
N ARG A 162 0.81 -6.14 5.68
CA ARG A 162 1.33 -7.50 5.81
C ARG A 162 0.52 -8.48 4.97
N ILE A 163 1.22 -9.32 4.23
CA ILE A 163 0.63 -10.40 3.44
C ILE A 163 1.32 -11.73 3.74
N GLN A 164 0.57 -12.81 3.64
CA GLN A 164 1.11 -14.17 3.58
C GLN A 164 1.33 -14.57 2.11
N PRO A 165 2.29 -15.46 1.82
CA PRO A 165 2.56 -15.91 0.45
C PRO A 165 1.35 -16.56 -0.20
N TYR A 166 1.08 -16.17 -1.44
CA TYR A 166 -0.01 -16.69 -2.29
C TYR A 166 0.36 -16.58 -3.76
N ARG A 167 -0.53 -17.02 -4.63
CA ARG A 167 -0.48 -16.78 -6.07
C ARG A 167 -1.87 -16.65 -6.63
#